data_0a6ce4c43bfea98bd517bd7fafa36ff0
#
_entry.id   0a6ce4c43bfea98bd517bd7fafa36ff0
#
_cell.length_a   1.000
_cell.length_b   1.000
_cell.length_c   1.000
_cell.angle_alpha   90.00
_cell.angle_beta   90.00
_cell.angle_gamma   90.00
#
_symmetry.space_group_name_H-M   'P 1'
#
loop_
_entity.id
_entity.type
_entity.pdbx_description
1 polymer ?
#
loop_
_entity_poly.entity_id
_entity_poly.type
_entity_poly.pdbx_seq_one_letter_code
_entity_poly.pdbx_strand_id
1 'polypeptide(L)'
;MRRVVITGLGAITPIGNDINSLWQSVKAGKCGIDKITHFDTTDKKISLAGEVKDFNPEDFIDKKESRRMDRVTQFAIAAAKEAMADSGIDLEKVDRNRFGVVFSSGIGGIETIEKETIKGHEKGNFEKISPFFIPMIIANMSAGQIAIAFGLHGMCTSPVTACASSTNAIGDAFRQIRDGYAEYMLCGGSEASITELGIGGFASMNALSKSTEKDRASIPFDKERNGFVMGEGGGVLILEELSHALKRGAKIYAEIVGYGSTCDASHITAPIEDGSVAAACFKAALDDAGLKTSDVDYINAHGTSTPLNDKCETKAIRLAFGSDADKLMVSSTKAMTGHMLGAAGAVEGIITVLGLKEGFVPPTINYREKDEECDLDIVPNEGRNKDIKVALSNSLGFGGHNATVVFKKYEEA
;
A
#
# COMPACT_ATOMS: atom_id res chain seq x y z
N MET A 1 23.03 5.08 -14.46
CA MET A 1 21.76 4.39 -14.20
C MET A 1 20.66 5.21 -14.84
N ARG A 2 19.56 4.57 -15.29
CA ARG A 2 18.38 5.27 -15.82
C ARG A 2 17.61 5.93 -14.68
N ARG A 3 17.05 7.11 -14.93
CA ARG A 3 16.14 7.76 -13.98
C ARG A 3 14.74 7.23 -14.17
N VAL A 4 14.03 7.04 -13.07
CA VAL A 4 12.68 6.44 -13.07
C VAL A 4 11.69 7.41 -12.47
N VAL A 5 10.67 7.75 -13.24
CA VAL A 5 9.63 8.70 -12.85
C VAL A 5 8.25 8.05 -12.79
N ILE A 6 7.35 8.66 -12.04
CA ILE A 6 5.96 8.25 -11.91
C ILE A 6 5.11 9.12 -12.81
N THR A 7 4.43 8.52 -13.77
CA THR A 7 3.63 9.23 -14.77
C THR A 7 2.13 8.96 -14.68
N GLY A 8 1.70 7.95 -13.92
CA GLY A 8 0.29 7.64 -13.72
C GLY A 8 0.02 7.07 -12.33
N LEU A 9 -1.14 7.40 -11.78
CA LEU A 9 -1.62 6.97 -10.47
C LEU A 9 -3.07 6.49 -10.58
N GLY A 10 -3.43 5.49 -9.79
CA GLY A 10 -4.81 5.03 -9.64
C GLY A 10 -5.05 4.39 -8.28
N ALA A 11 -6.21 4.62 -7.68
CA ALA A 11 -6.50 4.11 -6.34
C ALA A 11 -7.99 3.85 -6.09
N ILE A 12 -8.26 2.76 -5.37
CA ILE A 12 -9.55 2.41 -4.79
C ILE A 12 -9.33 2.24 -3.31
N THR A 13 -9.97 3.07 -2.46
CA THR A 13 -9.70 3.12 -1.02
C THR A 13 -10.95 3.39 -0.19
N PRO A 14 -10.93 3.17 1.14
CA PRO A 14 -12.05 3.52 2.03
C PRO A 14 -12.40 5.00 2.06
N ILE A 15 -11.52 5.87 1.57
CA ILE A 15 -11.70 7.34 1.60
C ILE A 15 -11.80 7.97 0.22
N GLY A 16 -11.79 7.17 -0.84
CA GLY A 16 -11.98 7.62 -2.23
C GLY A 16 -11.71 6.52 -3.25
N ASN A 17 -12.49 6.49 -4.33
CA ASN A 17 -12.41 5.48 -5.40
C ASN A 17 -11.72 6.01 -6.67
N ASP A 18 -10.97 7.08 -6.54
CA ASP A 18 -10.09 7.69 -7.54
C ASP A 18 -9.03 8.56 -6.84
N ILE A 19 -7.98 8.94 -7.56
CA ILE A 19 -6.84 9.71 -7.03
C ILE A 19 -7.29 11.07 -6.49
N ASN A 20 -8.22 11.73 -7.14
CA ASN A 20 -8.65 13.07 -6.74
C ASN A 20 -9.46 13.00 -5.41
N SER A 21 -10.43 12.11 -5.32
CA SER A 21 -11.24 11.90 -4.11
C SER A 21 -10.39 11.39 -2.94
N LEU A 22 -9.43 10.48 -3.19
CA LEU A 22 -8.45 10.05 -2.21
C LEU A 22 -7.67 11.25 -1.66
N TRP A 23 -7.08 12.07 -2.54
CA TRP A 23 -6.22 13.17 -2.13
C TRP A 23 -6.99 14.27 -1.37
N GLN A 24 -8.20 14.61 -1.81
CA GLN A 24 -9.04 15.57 -1.08
C GLN A 24 -9.40 15.03 0.32
N SER A 25 -9.69 13.74 0.44
CA SER A 25 -9.98 13.08 1.72
C SER A 25 -8.75 13.07 2.64
N VAL A 26 -7.55 12.82 2.10
CA VAL A 26 -6.30 12.87 2.86
C VAL A 26 -6.04 14.27 3.41
N LYS A 27 -6.18 15.30 2.56
CA LYS A 27 -6.01 16.71 2.98
C LYS A 27 -7.03 17.13 4.06
N ALA A 28 -8.22 16.58 3.98
CA ALA A 28 -9.29 16.84 4.96
C ALA A 28 -9.17 16.00 6.24
N GLY A 29 -8.22 15.08 6.33
CA GLY A 29 -8.11 14.16 7.47
C GLY A 29 -9.35 13.25 7.63
N LYS A 30 -9.97 12.81 6.53
CA LYS A 30 -11.19 12.01 6.56
C LYS A 30 -10.91 10.59 7.07
N CYS A 31 -11.63 10.18 8.12
CA CYS A 31 -11.61 8.78 8.58
C CYS A 31 -12.53 7.92 7.70
N GLY A 32 -11.97 6.87 7.11
CA GLY A 32 -12.70 5.87 6.31
C GLY A 32 -13.16 4.65 7.11
N ILE A 33 -12.78 4.59 8.39
CA ILE A 33 -13.15 3.48 9.28
C ILE A 33 -14.60 3.63 9.72
N ASP A 34 -15.35 2.54 9.60
CA ASP A 34 -16.75 2.49 10.01
C ASP A 34 -17.15 1.06 10.40
N LYS A 35 -18.41 0.85 10.77
CA LYS A 35 -18.95 -0.50 11.05
C LYS A 35 -18.83 -1.37 9.81
N ILE A 36 -18.40 -2.62 10.02
CA ILE A 36 -18.37 -3.65 8.97
C ILE A 36 -19.80 -3.88 8.47
N THR A 37 -19.96 -3.85 7.14
CA THR A 37 -21.24 -4.10 6.47
C THR A 37 -21.24 -5.37 5.61
N HIS A 38 -20.07 -5.95 5.34
CA HIS A 38 -19.93 -7.16 4.53
C HIS A 38 -20.50 -8.41 5.18
N PHE A 39 -20.62 -8.44 6.52
CA PHE A 39 -21.20 -9.52 7.29
C PHE A 39 -21.70 -9.01 8.66
N ASP A 40 -22.53 -9.82 9.34
CA ASP A 40 -23.07 -9.45 10.66
C ASP A 40 -21.99 -9.54 11.76
N THR A 41 -21.84 -8.45 12.50
CA THR A 41 -20.87 -8.32 13.60
C THR A 41 -21.51 -8.22 14.99
N THR A 42 -22.83 -8.48 15.12
CA THR A 42 -23.60 -8.26 16.36
C THR A 42 -22.96 -8.92 17.58
N ASP A 43 -22.48 -10.17 17.44
CA ASP A 43 -21.86 -10.95 18.53
C ASP A 43 -20.33 -11.06 18.37
N LYS A 44 -19.71 -10.22 17.54
CA LYS A 44 -18.28 -10.28 17.26
C LYS A 44 -17.50 -9.22 18.04
N LYS A 45 -16.27 -9.56 18.44
CA LYS A 45 -15.37 -8.63 19.15
C LYS A 45 -14.84 -7.51 18.25
N ILE A 46 -14.79 -7.76 16.95
CA ILE A 46 -14.30 -6.81 15.95
C ILE A 46 -15.50 -6.39 15.09
N SER A 47 -15.77 -5.11 15.07
CA SER A 47 -16.94 -4.55 14.39
C SER A 47 -16.61 -3.37 13.45
N LEU A 48 -15.35 -2.94 13.39
CA LEU A 48 -14.90 -1.82 12.58
C LEU A 48 -13.89 -2.25 11.53
N ALA A 49 -13.99 -1.67 10.34
CA ALA A 49 -13.04 -1.84 9.23
C ALA A 49 -13.04 -0.61 8.31
N GLY A 50 -12.02 -0.49 7.48
CA GLY A 50 -11.96 0.43 6.35
C GLY A 50 -12.48 -0.23 5.08
N GLU A 51 -13.80 -0.27 4.90
CA GLU A 51 -14.43 -0.82 3.69
C GLU A 51 -14.42 0.19 2.54
N VAL A 52 -14.16 -0.27 1.33
CA VAL A 52 -14.39 0.51 0.10
C VAL A 52 -15.89 0.65 -0.12
N LYS A 53 -16.36 1.89 -0.19
CA LYS A 53 -17.78 2.24 -0.34
C LYS A 53 -18.11 2.55 -1.80
N ASP A 54 -19.34 2.30 -2.20
CA ASP A 54 -19.89 2.66 -3.51
C ASP A 54 -19.06 2.12 -4.71
N PHE A 55 -18.43 0.96 -4.54
CA PHE A 55 -17.66 0.30 -5.59
C PHE A 55 -18.53 -0.71 -6.36
N ASN A 56 -18.74 -0.43 -7.64
CA ASN A 56 -19.38 -1.36 -8.56
C ASN A 56 -18.33 -1.85 -9.58
N PRO A 57 -17.93 -3.13 -9.57
CA PRO A 57 -16.92 -3.62 -10.50
C PRO A 57 -17.38 -3.55 -11.97
N GLU A 58 -18.70 -3.52 -12.25
CA GLU A 58 -19.22 -3.43 -13.62
C GLU A 58 -18.95 -2.05 -14.27
N ASP A 59 -18.57 -1.02 -13.51
CA ASP A 59 -18.13 0.27 -14.04
C ASP A 59 -16.73 0.19 -14.67
N PHE A 60 -15.96 -0.82 -14.30
CA PHE A 60 -14.58 -0.99 -14.75
C PHE A 60 -14.35 -2.27 -15.55
N ILE A 61 -15.14 -3.31 -15.34
CA ILE A 61 -14.91 -4.67 -15.85
C ILE A 61 -16.22 -5.18 -16.45
N ASP A 62 -16.14 -5.87 -17.61
CA ASP A 62 -17.30 -6.56 -18.14
C ASP A 62 -17.92 -7.48 -17.08
N LYS A 63 -19.24 -7.49 -17.00
CA LYS A 63 -20.03 -8.25 -16.02
C LYS A 63 -19.66 -9.73 -15.96
N LYS A 64 -19.40 -10.36 -17.11
CA LYS A 64 -19.05 -11.78 -17.18
C LYS A 64 -17.65 -12.02 -16.66
N GLU A 65 -16.72 -11.13 -16.96
CA GLU A 65 -15.34 -11.22 -16.52
C GLU A 65 -15.21 -10.87 -15.02
N SER A 66 -15.94 -9.88 -14.51
CA SER A 66 -15.93 -9.51 -13.09
C SER A 66 -16.35 -10.67 -12.17
N ARG A 67 -17.30 -11.50 -12.62
CA ARG A 67 -17.75 -12.70 -11.89
C ARG A 67 -16.73 -13.84 -11.83
N ARG A 68 -15.65 -13.75 -12.60
CA ARG A 68 -14.52 -14.69 -12.63
C ARG A 68 -13.31 -14.17 -11.88
N MET A 69 -13.45 -13.06 -11.20
CA MET A 69 -12.42 -12.40 -10.40
C MET A 69 -12.87 -12.29 -8.95
N ASP A 70 -11.96 -12.56 -8.03
CA ASP A 70 -12.15 -12.18 -6.64
C ASP A 70 -12.14 -10.64 -6.50
N ARG A 71 -12.74 -10.11 -5.45
CA ARG A 71 -12.80 -8.67 -5.16
C ARG A 71 -11.41 -8.01 -5.16
N VAL A 72 -10.38 -8.72 -4.69
CA VAL A 72 -8.98 -8.23 -4.72
C VAL A 72 -8.52 -7.93 -6.14
N THR A 73 -8.88 -8.77 -7.11
CA THR A 73 -8.54 -8.57 -8.52
C THR A 73 -9.41 -7.48 -9.17
N GLN A 74 -10.67 -7.35 -8.74
CA GLN A 74 -11.53 -6.27 -9.22
C GLN A 74 -10.98 -4.89 -8.82
N PHE A 75 -10.50 -4.71 -7.60
CA PHE A 75 -9.80 -3.49 -7.17
C PHE A 75 -8.52 -3.23 -7.98
N ALA A 76 -7.74 -4.28 -8.23
CA ALA A 76 -6.53 -4.19 -9.04
C ALA A 76 -6.80 -3.64 -10.44
N ILE A 77 -7.82 -4.18 -11.14
CA ILE A 77 -8.18 -3.74 -12.49
C ILE A 77 -8.74 -2.32 -12.48
N ALA A 78 -9.58 -1.96 -11.51
CA ALA A 78 -10.14 -0.62 -11.42
C ALA A 78 -9.05 0.44 -11.22
N ALA A 79 -8.16 0.24 -10.25
CA ALA A 79 -7.02 1.14 -10.03
C ALA A 79 -6.04 1.17 -11.22
N ALA A 80 -5.81 0.02 -11.89
CA ALA A 80 -4.94 -0.03 -13.07
C ALA A 80 -5.52 0.75 -14.25
N LYS A 81 -6.83 0.71 -14.46
CA LYS A 81 -7.49 1.50 -15.51
C LYS A 81 -7.35 3.00 -15.27
N GLU A 82 -7.55 3.44 -14.04
CA GLU A 82 -7.33 4.85 -13.69
C GLU A 82 -5.88 5.25 -13.93
N ALA A 83 -4.90 4.48 -13.43
CA ALA A 83 -3.48 4.79 -13.57
C ALA A 83 -3.02 4.83 -15.04
N MET A 84 -3.49 3.90 -15.86
CA MET A 84 -3.19 3.89 -17.29
C MET A 84 -3.79 5.10 -18.00
N ALA A 85 -5.04 5.45 -17.71
CA ALA A 85 -5.68 6.66 -18.25
C ALA A 85 -4.95 7.94 -17.80
N ASP A 86 -4.60 8.02 -16.51
CA ASP A 86 -3.87 9.15 -15.94
C ASP A 86 -2.46 9.32 -16.52
N SER A 87 -1.79 8.21 -16.85
CA SER A 87 -0.45 8.25 -17.47
C SER A 87 -0.45 8.81 -18.89
N GLY A 88 -1.56 8.72 -19.60
CA GLY A 88 -1.68 9.11 -21.00
C GLY A 88 -0.81 8.29 -21.96
N ILE A 89 -0.36 7.08 -21.55
CA ILE A 89 0.42 6.19 -22.41
C ILE A 89 -0.47 5.62 -23.52
N ASP A 90 -0.03 5.81 -24.76
CA ASP A 90 -0.64 5.20 -25.94
C ASP A 90 0.01 3.83 -26.18
N LEU A 91 -0.72 2.76 -25.86
CA LEU A 91 -0.24 1.39 -25.99
C LEU A 91 0.10 0.96 -27.43
N GLU A 92 -0.38 1.68 -28.45
CA GLU A 92 -0.01 1.41 -29.84
C GLU A 92 1.35 2.01 -30.23
N LYS A 93 1.92 2.89 -29.39
CA LYS A 93 3.19 3.57 -29.62
C LYS A 93 4.34 3.08 -28.75
N VAL A 94 4.07 2.14 -27.84
CA VAL A 94 5.08 1.60 -26.91
C VAL A 94 5.37 0.14 -27.22
N ASP A 95 6.60 -0.30 -26.95
CA ASP A 95 6.94 -1.72 -26.99
C ASP A 95 6.35 -2.44 -25.78
N ARG A 96 5.26 -3.16 -25.98
CA ARG A 96 4.58 -3.91 -24.92
C ARG A 96 5.43 -5.03 -24.32
N ASN A 97 6.49 -5.49 -25.00
CA ASN A 97 7.44 -6.44 -24.44
C ASN A 97 8.39 -5.79 -23.43
N ARG A 98 8.46 -4.46 -23.44
CA ARG A 98 9.25 -3.64 -22.50
C ARG A 98 8.36 -2.98 -21.43
N PHE A 99 7.07 -3.31 -21.38
CA PHE A 99 6.11 -2.86 -20.39
C PHE A 99 5.70 -4.04 -19.51
N GLY A 100 6.19 -4.06 -18.28
CA GLY A 100 5.94 -5.13 -17.32
C GLY A 100 4.92 -4.77 -16.24
N VAL A 101 4.57 -5.78 -15.44
CA VAL A 101 3.66 -5.70 -14.29
C VAL A 101 4.32 -6.32 -13.08
N VAL A 102 4.45 -5.57 -11.98
CA VAL A 102 4.80 -6.09 -10.65
C VAL A 102 3.70 -5.66 -9.69
N PHE A 103 2.76 -6.56 -9.45
CA PHE A 103 1.57 -6.22 -8.67
C PHE A 103 1.25 -7.31 -7.66
N SER A 104 0.95 -6.93 -6.42
CA SER A 104 0.90 -7.87 -5.31
C SER A 104 -0.39 -7.82 -4.50
N SER A 105 -0.58 -8.87 -3.72
CA SER A 105 -1.55 -8.99 -2.63
C SER A 105 -0.88 -9.75 -1.49
N GLY A 106 -1.24 -9.44 -0.26
CA GLY A 106 -0.71 -10.14 0.91
C GLY A 106 -1.33 -11.53 1.11
N ILE A 107 -2.60 -11.69 0.74
CA ILE A 107 -3.38 -12.92 1.01
C ILE A 107 -3.96 -13.51 -0.28
N GLY A 108 -4.33 -12.69 -1.26
CA GLY A 108 -5.04 -13.14 -2.45
C GLY A 108 -6.55 -13.20 -2.26
N GLY A 109 -7.22 -14.12 -2.97
CA GLY A 109 -8.68 -14.22 -3.04
C GLY A 109 -9.34 -14.91 -1.84
N ILE A 110 -9.18 -14.36 -0.64
CA ILE A 110 -9.70 -14.96 0.60
C ILE A 110 -11.25 -15.02 0.63
N GLU A 111 -11.93 -14.05 0.01
CA GLU A 111 -13.39 -14.04 -0.09
C GLU A 111 -13.87 -15.25 -0.89
N THR A 112 -13.21 -15.56 -1.99
CA THR A 112 -13.48 -16.75 -2.80
C THR A 112 -13.19 -18.04 -2.05
N ILE A 113 -12.09 -18.10 -1.26
CA ILE A 113 -11.78 -19.25 -0.40
C ILE A 113 -12.93 -19.51 0.57
N GLU A 114 -13.37 -18.47 1.28
CA GLU A 114 -14.46 -18.57 2.26
C GLU A 114 -15.75 -19.06 1.60
N LYS A 115 -16.23 -18.36 0.56
CA LYS A 115 -17.49 -18.66 -0.12
C LYS A 115 -17.53 -20.04 -0.76
N GLU A 116 -16.49 -20.44 -1.47
CA GLU A 116 -16.47 -21.72 -2.17
C GLU A 116 -16.21 -22.90 -1.22
N THR A 117 -15.53 -22.68 -0.08
CA THR A 117 -15.38 -23.68 0.98
C THR A 117 -16.73 -23.98 1.63
N ILE A 118 -17.49 -22.96 2.01
CA ILE A 118 -18.85 -23.11 2.57
C ILE A 118 -19.74 -23.85 1.57
N LYS A 119 -19.76 -23.42 0.32
CA LYS A 119 -20.57 -24.04 -0.74
C LYS A 119 -20.20 -25.50 -1.01
N GLY A 120 -18.91 -25.85 -1.01
CA GLY A 120 -18.45 -27.24 -1.18
C GLY A 120 -18.89 -28.11 -0.04
N HIS A 121 -18.85 -27.59 1.18
CA HIS A 121 -19.31 -28.29 2.40
C HIS A 121 -20.83 -28.51 2.39
N GLU A 122 -21.62 -27.47 2.12
CA GLU A 122 -23.08 -27.54 2.01
C GLU A 122 -23.55 -28.53 0.96
N LYS A 123 -22.84 -28.63 -0.17
CA LYS A 123 -23.15 -29.59 -1.25
C LYS A 123 -22.62 -31.00 -1.00
N GLY A 124 -21.83 -31.18 0.07
CA GLY A 124 -21.16 -32.47 0.36
C GLY A 124 -20.20 -32.91 -0.77
N ASN A 125 -19.78 -32.03 -1.63
CA ASN A 125 -18.91 -32.33 -2.77
C ASN A 125 -18.16 -31.09 -3.27
N PHE A 126 -16.83 -31.07 -3.12
CA PHE A 126 -15.97 -30.00 -3.55
C PHE A 126 -15.76 -29.94 -5.08
N GLU A 127 -16.10 -30.96 -5.85
CA GLU A 127 -16.10 -30.89 -7.31
C GLU A 127 -17.21 -29.97 -7.88
N LYS A 128 -18.15 -29.54 -7.01
CA LYS A 128 -19.26 -28.63 -7.37
C LYS A 128 -18.99 -27.16 -7.05
N ILE A 129 -17.78 -26.80 -6.66
CA ILE A 129 -17.36 -25.40 -6.49
C ILE A 129 -17.10 -24.73 -7.86
N SER A 130 -16.76 -23.46 -7.85
CA SER A 130 -16.47 -22.71 -9.07
C SER A 130 -15.31 -23.31 -9.87
N PRO A 131 -15.41 -23.51 -11.19
CA PRO A 131 -14.26 -23.91 -12.01
C PRO A 131 -13.17 -22.82 -12.08
N PHE A 132 -13.49 -21.60 -11.66
CA PHE A 132 -12.56 -20.49 -11.55
C PHE A 132 -11.94 -20.36 -10.14
N PHE A 133 -12.24 -21.29 -9.23
CA PHE A 133 -11.75 -21.22 -7.84
C PHE A 133 -10.24 -20.97 -7.78
N ILE A 134 -9.44 -21.80 -8.39
CA ILE A 134 -7.97 -21.66 -8.35
C ILE A 134 -7.51 -20.32 -8.97
N PRO A 135 -7.91 -19.92 -10.19
CA PRO A 135 -7.54 -18.62 -10.72
C PRO A 135 -7.99 -17.42 -9.86
N MET A 136 -9.08 -17.54 -9.12
CA MET A 136 -9.58 -16.44 -8.28
C MET A 136 -8.81 -16.31 -6.96
N ILE A 137 -8.24 -17.40 -6.43
CA ILE A 137 -7.60 -17.35 -5.10
C ILE A 137 -6.10 -17.06 -5.12
N ILE A 138 -5.37 -17.40 -6.19
CA ILE A 138 -3.90 -17.26 -6.21
C ILE A 138 -3.47 -15.80 -6.32
N ALA A 139 -2.53 -15.39 -5.46
CA ALA A 139 -2.14 -14.00 -5.27
C ALA A 139 -1.56 -13.31 -6.53
N ASN A 140 -0.98 -14.07 -7.46
CA ASN A 140 -0.41 -13.53 -8.69
C ASN A 140 -1.45 -13.19 -9.77
N MET A 141 -2.72 -13.56 -9.57
CA MET A 141 -3.74 -13.34 -10.61
C MET A 141 -4.12 -11.88 -10.80
N SER A 142 -4.00 -11.05 -9.78
CA SER A 142 -4.17 -9.60 -9.96
C SER A 142 -3.16 -9.05 -10.97
N ALA A 143 -1.88 -9.43 -10.87
CA ALA A 143 -0.85 -9.06 -11.86
C ALA A 143 -1.15 -9.65 -13.25
N GLY A 144 -1.52 -10.93 -13.32
CA GLY A 144 -1.85 -11.61 -14.57
C GLY A 144 -3.06 -10.99 -15.29
N GLN A 145 -4.12 -10.66 -14.55
CA GLN A 145 -5.32 -10.03 -15.10
C GLN A 145 -5.05 -8.60 -15.59
N ILE A 146 -4.22 -7.83 -14.90
CA ILE A 146 -3.75 -6.52 -15.38
C ILE A 146 -2.99 -6.68 -16.70
N ALA A 147 -2.04 -7.61 -16.78
CA ALA A 147 -1.26 -7.86 -17.98
C ALA A 147 -2.18 -8.25 -19.17
N ILE A 148 -3.16 -9.11 -18.94
CA ILE A 148 -4.18 -9.51 -19.95
C ILE A 148 -5.01 -8.31 -20.37
N ALA A 149 -5.52 -7.51 -19.42
CA ALA A 149 -6.41 -6.38 -19.71
C ALA A 149 -5.78 -5.31 -20.63
N PHE A 150 -4.46 -5.12 -20.51
CA PHE A 150 -3.73 -4.11 -21.30
C PHE A 150 -2.82 -4.70 -22.39
N GLY A 151 -2.71 -6.03 -22.48
CA GLY A 151 -1.82 -6.70 -23.44
C GLY A 151 -0.35 -6.38 -23.19
N LEU A 152 0.08 -6.39 -21.93
CA LEU A 152 1.46 -6.13 -21.52
C LEU A 152 2.25 -7.45 -21.51
N HIS A 153 3.35 -7.50 -22.25
CA HIS A 153 4.13 -8.71 -22.48
C HIS A 153 5.50 -8.71 -21.79
N GLY A 154 5.84 -7.64 -21.05
CA GLY A 154 7.03 -7.59 -20.25
C GLY A 154 6.96 -8.52 -19.04
N MET A 155 7.93 -8.39 -18.12
CA MET A 155 7.93 -9.16 -16.87
C MET A 155 6.58 -9.01 -16.13
N CYS A 156 5.97 -10.14 -15.72
CA CYS A 156 4.77 -10.14 -14.90
C CYS A 156 5.01 -11.00 -13.67
N THR A 157 5.00 -10.39 -12.48
CA THR A 157 5.29 -11.08 -11.21
C THR A 157 4.54 -10.45 -10.04
N SER A 158 4.48 -11.19 -8.92
CA SER A 158 3.79 -10.79 -7.72
C SER A 158 4.65 -11.13 -6.48
N PRO A 159 5.41 -10.21 -5.91
CA PRO A 159 6.05 -10.43 -4.63
C PRO A 159 5.00 -10.53 -3.52
N VAL A 160 5.06 -11.57 -2.70
CA VAL A 160 4.16 -11.77 -1.55
C VAL A 160 4.98 -11.68 -0.27
N THR A 161 4.94 -10.51 0.37
CA THR A 161 5.69 -10.18 1.59
C THR A 161 4.78 -9.56 2.66
N ALA A 162 3.58 -10.15 2.78
CA ALA A 162 2.53 -9.68 3.70
C ALA A 162 2.25 -8.18 3.54
N CYS A 163 2.31 -7.39 4.62
CA CYS A 163 2.03 -5.95 4.60
C CYS A 163 3.06 -5.12 3.80
N ALA A 164 4.23 -5.66 3.47
CA ALA A 164 5.25 -4.99 2.67
C ALA A 164 5.13 -5.29 1.15
N SER A 165 4.16 -6.12 0.74
CA SER A 165 4.05 -6.66 -0.63
C SER A 165 4.06 -5.58 -1.71
N SER A 166 3.23 -4.55 -1.61
CA SER A 166 3.19 -3.50 -2.63
C SER A 166 4.36 -2.52 -2.57
N THR A 167 4.98 -2.32 -1.42
CA THR A 167 6.23 -1.55 -1.31
C THR A 167 7.36 -2.29 -2.01
N ASN A 168 7.48 -3.61 -1.83
CA ASN A 168 8.42 -4.44 -2.60
C ASN A 168 8.09 -4.43 -4.10
N ALA A 169 6.79 -4.48 -4.47
CA ALA A 169 6.38 -4.41 -5.87
C ALA A 169 6.84 -3.12 -6.55
N ILE A 170 6.73 -1.97 -5.87
CA ILE A 170 7.21 -0.67 -6.37
C ILE A 170 8.74 -0.70 -6.50
N GLY A 171 9.45 -1.17 -5.47
CA GLY A 171 10.91 -1.25 -5.47
C GLY A 171 11.48 -2.18 -6.54
N ASP A 172 10.86 -3.34 -6.74
CA ASP A 172 11.26 -4.29 -7.79
C ASP A 172 10.99 -3.72 -9.19
N ALA A 173 9.83 -3.08 -9.40
CA ALA A 173 9.50 -2.39 -10.64
C ALA A 173 10.49 -1.23 -10.94
N PHE A 174 10.86 -0.46 -9.93
CA PHE A 174 11.88 0.57 -10.03
C PHE A 174 13.20 0.01 -10.55
N ARG A 175 13.69 -1.09 -9.96
CA ARG A 175 14.93 -1.75 -10.37
C ARG A 175 14.87 -2.27 -11.81
N GLN A 176 13.72 -2.81 -12.25
CA GLN A 176 13.55 -3.26 -13.64
C GLN A 176 13.80 -2.15 -14.66
N ILE A 177 13.32 -0.94 -14.41
CA ILE A 177 13.54 0.21 -15.31
C ILE A 177 14.96 0.76 -15.14
N ARG A 178 15.40 1.00 -13.90
CA ARG A 178 16.72 1.55 -13.59
C ARG A 178 17.84 0.75 -14.22
N ASP A 179 17.75 -0.57 -14.15
CA ASP A 179 18.77 -1.49 -14.62
C ASP A 179 18.60 -1.87 -16.11
N GLY A 180 17.58 -1.29 -16.78
CA GLY A 180 17.38 -1.35 -18.23
C GLY A 180 16.62 -2.58 -18.74
N TYR A 181 16.01 -3.39 -17.87
CA TYR A 181 15.20 -4.55 -18.27
C TYR A 181 13.81 -4.16 -18.77
N ALA A 182 13.26 -3.05 -18.33
CA ALA A 182 11.98 -2.50 -18.76
C ALA A 182 12.09 -1.01 -19.11
N GLU A 183 11.10 -0.47 -19.81
CA GLU A 183 10.93 0.96 -20.09
C GLU A 183 9.73 1.54 -19.36
N TYR A 184 8.74 0.69 -19.12
CA TYR A 184 7.51 0.98 -18.39
C TYR A 184 7.21 -0.16 -17.43
N MET A 185 6.72 0.18 -16.24
CA MET A 185 6.23 -0.80 -15.28
C MET A 185 4.92 -0.31 -14.65
N LEU A 186 3.91 -1.16 -14.63
CA LEU A 186 2.75 -1.01 -13.78
C LEU A 186 3.06 -1.73 -12.47
N CYS A 187 2.99 -1.04 -11.35
CA CYS A 187 3.27 -1.64 -10.06
C CYS A 187 2.29 -1.19 -8.98
N GLY A 188 2.22 -1.97 -7.91
CA GLY A 188 1.34 -1.68 -6.78
C GLY A 188 0.82 -2.92 -6.08
N GLY A 189 -0.38 -2.81 -5.53
CA GLY A 189 -1.03 -3.94 -4.86
C GLY A 189 -2.49 -3.68 -4.53
N SER A 190 -3.22 -4.75 -4.28
CA SER A 190 -4.62 -4.74 -3.82
C SER A 190 -4.85 -5.76 -2.72
N GLU A 191 -5.87 -5.53 -1.90
CA GLU A 191 -6.29 -6.45 -0.84
C GLU A 191 -7.80 -6.35 -0.63
N ALA A 192 -8.47 -7.49 -0.37
CA ALA A 192 -9.90 -7.57 -0.09
C ALA A 192 -10.18 -8.60 1.00
N SER A 193 -9.62 -8.38 2.20
CA SER A 193 -9.59 -9.37 3.27
C SER A 193 -10.64 -9.10 4.37
N ILE A 194 -11.60 -8.18 4.15
CA ILE A 194 -12.69 -7.92 5.09
C ILE A 194 -13.79 -8.97 4.89
N THR A 195 -13.51 -10.19 5.34
CA THR A 195 -14.43 -11.35 5.37
C THR A 195 -14.51 -11.91 6.78
N GLU A 196 -15.48 -12.79 7.07
CA GLU A 196 -15.53 -13.44 8.39
C GLU A 196 -14.25 -14.22 8.69
N LEU A 197 -13.72 -14.95 7.69
CA LEU A 197 -12.49 -15.72 7.81
C LEU A 197 -11.27 -14.80 8.00
N GLY A 198 -11.15 -13.73 7.21
CA GLY A 198 -10.05 -12.77 7.29
C GLY A 198 -10.02 -12.04 8.62
N ILE A 199 -11.14 -11.43 9.02
CA ILE A 199 -11.28 -10.75 10.32
C ILE A 199 -11.11 -11.75 11.47
N GLY A 200 -11.71 -12.94 11.39
CA GLY A 200 -11.59 -13.99 12.40
C GLY A 200 -10.15 -14.47 12.60
N GLY A 201 -9.40 -14.66 11.51
CA GLY A 201 -8.00 -15.06 11.55
C GLY A 201 -7.12 -14.05 12.29
N PHE A 202 -7.20 -12.75 11.96
CA PHE A 202 -6.44 -11.71 12.66
C PHE A 202 -6.96 -11.45 14.08
N ALA A 203 -8.26 -11.58 14.33
CA ALA A 203 -8.83 -11.44 15.66
C ALA A 203 -8.35 -12.55 16.63
N SER A 204 -8.18 -13.79 16.14
CA SER A 204 -7.68 -14.91 16.94
C SER A 204 -6.23 -14.70 17.40
N MET A 205 -5.44 -13.92 16.65
CA MET A 205 -4.08 -13.50 17.00
C MET A 205 -4.05 -12.31 17.95
N ASN A 206 -5.21 -11.70 18.31
CA ASN A 206 -5.31 -10.42 19.02
C ASN A 206 -4.57 -9.25 18.31
N ALA A 207 -4.51 -9.27 16.98
CA ALA A 207 -3.83 -8.24 16.20
C ALA A 207 -4.73 -7.03 15.89
N LEU A 208 -6.06 -7.23 15.90
CA LEU A 208 -7.04 -6.19 15.55
C LEU A 208 -7.45 -5.34 16.76
N SER A 209 -7.71 -4.06 16.50
CA SER A 209 -8.30 -3.14 17.47
C SER A 209 -9.70 -3.62 17.88
N LYS A 210 -9.95 -3.60 19.19
CA LYS A 210 -11.24 -3.94 19.81
C LYS A 210 -12.09 -2.71 20.10
N SER A 211 -11.66 -1.53 19.65
CA SER A 211 -12.44 -0.30 19.82
C SER A 211 -13.77 -0.40 19.07
N THR A 212 -14.81 0.13 19.67
CA THR A 212 -16.12 0.32 19.06
C THR A 212 -16.32 1.76 18.59
N GLU A 213 -15.37 2.64 18.94
CA GLU A 213 -15.35 4.05 18.54
C GLU A 213 -14.45 4.20 17.31
N LYS A 214 -15.01 4.60 16.18
CA LYS A 214 -14.27 4.70 14.91
C LYS A 214 -13.05 5.63 14.99
N ASP A 215 -13.16 6.74 15.74
CA ASP A 215 -12.10 7.72 15.91
C ASP A 215 -11.04 7.29 16.97
N ARG A 216 -11.19 6.10 17.55
CA ARG A 216 -10.24 5.48 18.49
C ARG A 216 -9.81 4.07 18.07
N ALA A 217 -10.20 3.64 16.87
CA ALA A 217 -9.91 2.28 16.41
C ALA A 217 -8.52 2.17 15.76
N SER A 218 -8.15 3.13 14.88
CA SER A 218 -6.80 3.22 14.30
C SER A 218 -6.18 4.56 14.72
N ILE A 219 -5.24 4.47 15.66
CA ILE A 219 -4.60 5.61 16.34
C ILE A 219 -3.07 5.40 16.41
N PRO A 220 -2.38 5.40 15.25
CA PRO A 220 -0.95 5.15 15.19
C PRO A 220 -0.18 6.10 16.14
N PHE A 221 0.82 5.54 16.83
CA PHE A 221 1.71 6.23 17.79
C PHE A 221 1.03 6.77 19.06
N ASP A 222 -0.29 6.70 19.18
CA ASP A 222 -1.04 7.07 20.38
C ASP A 222 -0.80 6.06 21.51
N LYS A 223 -0.72 6.51 22.75
CA LYS A 223 -0.49 5.67 23.93
C LYS A 223 -1.57 4.61 24.15
N GLU A 224 -2.82 4.90 23.74
CA GLU A 224 -3.97 3.99 23.90
C GLU A 224 -4.16 3.02 22.73
N ARG A 225 -3.23 2.98 21.75
CA ARG A 225 -3.30 2.07 20.61
C ARG A 225 -3.32 0.61 21.08
N ASN A 226 -4.15 -0.21 20.45
CA ASN A 226 -4.39 -1.57 20.92
C ASN A 226 -4.51 -2.62 19.81
N GLY A 227 -4.22 -2.27 18.59
CA GLY A 227 -4.33 -3.15 17.41
C GLY A 227 -4.61 -2.35 16.15
N PHE A 228 -4.46 -2.99 15.00
CA PHE A 228 -4.77 -2.33 13.73
C PHE A 228 -6.26 -2.52 13.36
N VAL A 229 -6.77 -1.65 12.50
CA VAL A 229 -8.07 -1.81 11.83
C VAL A 229 -7.81 -2.31 10.42
N MET A 230 -8.45 -3.41 10.00
CA MET A 230 -8.33 -3.92 8.64
C MET A 230 -8.96 -2.95 7.64
N GLY A 231 -8.26 -2.68 6.53
CA GLY A 231 -8.76 -1.96 5.37
C GLY A 231 -8.72 -2.83 4.11
N GLU A 232 -9.44 -2.41 3.07
CA GLU A 232 -9.40 -3.02 1.75
C GLU A 232 -9.21 -1.97 0.65
N GLY A 233 -8.83 -2.42 -0.56
CA GLY A 233 -8.70 -1.56 -1.74
C GLY A 233 -7.48 -1.90 -2.59
N GLY A 234 -6.98 -0.92 -3.37
CA GLY A 234 -5.83 -1.10 -4.23
C GLY A 234 -5.20 0.24 -4.65
N GLY A 235 -3.92 0.18 -4.98
CA GLY A 235 -3.16 1.30 -5.51
C GLY A 235 -2.25 0.86 -6.66
N VAL A 236 -2.14 1.70 -7.68
CA VAL A 236 -1.31 1.48 -8.87
C VAL A 236 -0.49 2.72 -9.17
N LEU A 237 0.78 2.51 -9.45
CA LEU A 237 1.70 3.50 -9.99
C LEU A 237 2.19 3.03 -11.36
N ILE A 238 2.23 3.95 -12.34
CA ILE A 238 2.92 3.74 -13.61
C ILE A 238 4.30 4.37 -13.50
N LEU A 239 5.32 3.52 -13.59
CA LEU A 239 6.71 3.91 -13.61
C LEU A 239 7.20 3.94 -15.06
N GLU A 240 8.02 4.94 -15.38
CA GLU A 240 8.53 5.15 -16.73
C GLU A 240 9.98 5.63 -16.68
N GLU A 241 10.78 5.25 -17.65
CA GLU A 241 12.11 5.81 -17.85
C GLU A 241 11.99 7.29 -18.25
N LEU A 242 12.78 8.16 -17.59
CA LEU A 242 12.64 9.62 -17.71
C LEU A 242 12.72 10.12 -19.15
N SER A 243 13.65 9.61 -19.98
CA SER A 243 13.79 10.09 -21.35
C SER A 243 12.58 9.76 -22.23
N HIS A 244 11.89 8.65 -21.95
CA HIS A 244 10.62 8.27 -22.59
C HIS A 244 9.50 9.22 -22.15
N ALA A 245 9.40 9.49 -20.85
CA ALA A 245 8.40 10.41 -20.30
C ALA A 245 8.54 11.81 -20.89
N LEU A 246 9.76 12.35 -20.94
CA LEU A 246 10.06 13.66 -21.55
C LEU A 246 9.74 13.70 -23.05
N LYS A 247 10.12 12.66 -23.81
CA LYS A 247 9.90 12.58 -25.24
C LYS A 247 8.41 12.64 -25.63
N ARG A 248 7.53 12.08 -24.80
CA ARG A 248 6.09 12.11 -25.03
C ARG A 248 5.36 13.26 -24.33
N GLY A 249 6.07 14.13 -23.59
CA GLY A 249 5.50 15.24 -22.82
C GLY A 249 4.61 14.76 -21.65
N ALA A 250 5.03 13.68 -20.99
CA ALA A 250 4.27 13.12 -19.89
C ALA A 250 4.19 14.06 -18.69
N LYS A 251 3.05 14.03 -18.00
CA LYS A 251 2.95 14.55 -16.64
C LYS A 251 3.83 13.69 -15.72
N ILE A 252 4.71 14.31 -14.94
CA ILE A 252 5.54 13.64 -13.96
C ILE A 252 5.07 14.05 -12.56
N TYR A 253 4.84 13.07 -11.70
CA TYR A 253 4.44 13.28 -10.32
C TYR A 253 5.64 13.43 -9.39
N ALA A 254 6.56 12.49 -9.46
CA ALA A 254 7.78 12.41 -8.66
C ALA A 254 8.78 11.46 -9.34
N GLU A 255 9.97 11.37 -8.78
CA GLU A 255 11.00 10.41 -9.15
C GLU A 255 11.17 9.37 -8.04
N ILE A 256 11.36 8.10 -8.39
CA ILE A 256 11.81 7.07 -7.45
C ILE A 256 13.34 7.01 -7.58
N VAL A 257 14.03 7.19 -6.45
CA VAL A 257 15.49 7.30 -6.44
C VAL A 257 16.19 6.22 -5.64
N GLY A 258 15.47 5.47 -4.79
CA GLY A 258 16.07 4.41 -4.00
C GLY A 258 15.06 3.40 -3.45
N TYR A 259 15.54 2.21 -3.14
CA TYR A 259 14.77 1.12 -2.56
C TYR A 259 15.63 0.25 -1.66
N GLY A 260 15.18 0.02 -0.43
CA GLY A 260 15.75 -0.90 0.54
C GLY A 260 14.78 -2.03 0.88
N SER A 261 15.33 -3.22 1.10
CA SER A 261 14.57 -4.37 1.60
C SER A 261 15.46 -5.22 2.50
N THR A 262 14.94 -5.59 3.67
CA THR A 262 15.62 -6.45 4.65
C THR A 262 14.63 -7.45 5.26
N CYS A 263 15.13 -8.41 6.01
CA CYS A 263 14.31 -9.38 6.73
C CYS A 263 14.80 -9.51 8.17
N ASP A 264 13.90 -9.36 9.13
CA ASP A 264 14.21 -9.49 10.58
C ASP A 264 14.75 -10.87 10.95
N ALA A 265 14.30 -11.93 10.25
CA ALA A 265 14.70 -13.31 10.48
C ALA A 265 14.61 -13.74 11.96
N SER A 266 13.59 -13.27 12.66
CA SER A 266 13.44 -13.44 14.12
C SER A 266 12.12 -14.14 14.49
N HIS A 267 10.98 -13.56 14.17
CA HIS A 267 9.66 -14.06 14.59
C HIS A 267 8.67 -13.98 13.42
N ILE A 268 7.66 -14.87 13.40
CA ILE A 268 6.69 -14.92 12.28
C ILE A 268 5.78 -13.69 12.20
N THR A 269 5.52 -12.98 13.30
CA THR A 269 4.57 -11.84 13.33
C THR A 269 5.10 -10.62 14.09
N ALA A 270 6.02 -10.78 15.03
CA ALA A 270 6.55 -9.66 15.82
C ALA A 270 7.80 -9.07 15.15
N PRO A 271 7.92 -7.73 15.07
CA PRO A 271 9.16 -7.09 14.63
C PRO A 271 10.28 -7.29 15.67
N ILE A 272 11.53 -7.16 15.25
CA ILE A 272 12.66 -7.13 16.16
C ILE A 272 12.52 -5.93 17.10
N GLU A 273 12.59 -6.19 18.40
CA GLU A 273 12.26 -5.20 19.43
C GLU A 273 13.21 -3.98 19.42
N ASP A 274 14.46 -4.16 19.04
CA ASP A 274 15.45 -3.08 18.98
C ASP A 274 15.36 -2.21 17.71
N GLY A 275 14.57 -2.63 16.69
CA GLY A 275 14.38 -1.93 15.43
C GLY A 275 15.61 -1.91 14.51
N SER A 276 16.65 -2.68 14.81
CA SER A 276 17.96 -2.61 14.11
C SER A 276 17.86 -2.98 12.63
N VAL A 277 17.07 -4.00 12.28
CA VAL A 277 16.94 -4.48 10.90
C VAL A 277 16.05 -3.56 10.05
N ALA A 278 14.98 -3.03 10.63
CA ALA A 278 14.19 -1.98 9.98
C ALA A 278 15.03 -0.69 9.78
N ALA A 279 15.89 -0.33 10.73
CA ALA A 279 16.86 0.76 10.57
C ALA A 279 17.85 0.51 9.41
N ALA A 280 18.31 -0.74 9.27
CA ALA A 280 19.17 -1.13 8.13
C ALA A 280 18.42 -1.02 6.80
N CYS A 281 17.09 -1.26 6.77
CA CYS A 281 16.26 -1.08 5.57
C CYS A 281 16.22 0.40 5.13
N PHE A 282 16.01 1.34 6.05
CA PHE A 282 16.08 2.79 5.77
C PHE A 282 17.45 3.17 5.20
N LYS A 283 18.53 2.71 5.84
CA LYS A 283 19.90 2.99 5.37
C LYS A 283 20.15 2.44 3.97
N ALA A 284 19.76 1.19 3.72
CA ALA A 284 19.90 0.58 2.39
C ALA A 284 19.14 1.35 1.31
N ALA A 285 17.94 1.88 1.62
CA ALA A 285 17.17 2.68 0.69
C ALA A 285 17.84 4.04 0.39
N LEU A 286 18.41 4.69 1.40
CA LEU A 286 19.15 5.96 1.25
C LEU A 286 20.47 5.75 0.52
N ASP A 287 21.21 4.68 0.80
CA ASP A 287 22.44 4.33 0.10
C ASP A 287 22.17 4.06 -1.38
N ASP A 288 21.08 3.33 -1.71
CA ASP A 288 20.64 3.08 -3.09
C ASP A 288 20.28 4.39 -3.83
N ALA A 289 19.75 5.39 -3.09
CA ALA A 289 19.42 6.72 -3.59
C ALA A 289 20.64 7.66 -3.68
N GLY A 290 21.76 7.33 -3.04
CA GLY A 290 22.90 8.24 -2.88
C GLY A 290 22.58 9.45 -2.01
N LEU A 291 21.66 9.34 -1.05
CA LEU A 291 21.18 10.41 -0.18
C LEU A 291 21.64 10.21 1.27
N LYS A 292 21.69 11.32 2.01
CA LYS A 292 21.96 11.34 3.46
C LYS A 292 20.64 11.40 4.23
N THR A 293 20.69 11.05 5.50
CA THR A 293 19.56 11.19 6.43
C THR A 293 19.05 12.64 6.52
N SER A 294 19.97 13.61 6.46
CA SER A 294 19.63 15.04 6.47
C SER A 294 18.89 15.57 5.23
N ASP A 295 18.82 14.78 4.16
CA ASP A 295 18.13 15.16 2.92
C ASP A 295 16.65 14.80 2.97
N VAL A 296 16.21 14.00 3.96
CA VAL A 296 14.83 13.49 4.10
C VAL A 296 13.98 14.46 4.89
N ASP A 297 12.84 14.83 4.33
CA ASP A 297 11.86 15.73 4.94
C ASP A 297 10.70 15.01 5.63
N TYR A 298 10.28 13.85 5.08
CA TYR A 298 9.06 13.17 5.49
C TYR A 298 9.17 11.65 5.36
N ILE A 299 8.54 10.94 6.30
CA ILE A 299 8.33 9.49 6.24
C ILE A 299 6.84 9.19 6.37
N ASN A 300 6.25 8.54 5.37
CA ASN A 300 4.98 7.84 5.52
C ASN A 300 5.30 6.49 6.16
N ALA A 301 5.00 6.39 7.45
CA ALA A 301 5.38 5.26 8.27
C ALA A 301 4.45 4.05 8.08
N HIS A 302 4.95 2.88 8.43
CA HIS A 302 4.10 1.71 8.55
C HIS A 302 3.00 1.93 9.58
N GLY A 303 3.32 2.40 10.79
CA GLY A 303 2.40 2.97 11.77
C GLY A 303 1.03 2.28 11.85
N THR A 304 0.98 1.03 12.33
CA THR A 304 -0.23 0.21 12.27
C THR A 304 -1.20 0.43 13.42
N SER A 305 -0.87 1.26 14.40
CA SER A 305 -1.65 1.37 15.66
C SER A 305 -1.55 0.13 16.55
N THR A 306 -0.54 -0.72 16.33
CA THR A 306 -0.25 -1.82 17.26
C THR A 306 0.82 -1.42 18.27
N PRO A 307 0.72 -1.89 19.52
CA PRO A 307 1.67 -1.50 20.58
C PRO A 307 3.13 -1.75 20.21
N LEU A 308 3.44 -2.90 19.62
CA LEU A 308 4.82 -3.29 19.30
C LEU A 308 5.35 -2.59 18.04
N ASN A 309 4.57 -2.57 16.95
CA ASN A 309 5.05 -2.02 15.68
C ASN A 309 5.46 -0.55 15.83
N ASP A 310 4.58 0.29 16.34
CA ASP A 310 4.78 1.73 16.35
C ASP A 310 5.99 2.12 17.23
N LYS A 311 6.19 1.42 18.34
CA LYS A 311 7.38 1.53 19.19
C LYS A 311 8.65 1.09 18.46
N CYS A 312 8.63 -0.08 17.79
CA CYS A 312 9.79 -0.60 17.07
C CYS A 312 10.15 0.28 15.87
N GLU A 313 9.15 0.77 15.13
CA GLU A 313 9.39 1.68 14.02
C GLU A 313 9.96 3.03 14.48
N THR A 314 9.48 3.58 15.59
CA THR A 314 10.08 4.78 16.20
C THR A 314 11.54 4.56 16.54
N LYS A 315 11.89 3.42 17.18
CA LYS A 315 13.28 3.06 17.44
C LYS A 315 14.11 2.92 16.17
N ALA A 316 13.56 2.27 15.15
CA ALA A 316 14.23 2.08 13.86
C ALA A 316 14.55 3.42 13.17
N ILE A 317 13.61 4.37 13.18
CA ILE A 317 13.81 5.72 12.65
C ILE A 317 14.89 6.44 13.46
N ARG A 318 14.84 6.40 14.80
CA ARG A 318 15.87 6.98 15.66
C ARG A 318 17.26 6.40 15.39
N LEU A 319 17.37 5.08 15.22
CA LEU A 319 18.64 4.39 14.90
C LEU A 319 19.18 4.72 13.51
N ALA A 320 18.28 4.85 12.52
CA ALA A 320 18.69 5.15 11.15
C ALA A 320 19.13 6.61 10.96
N PHE A 321 18.38 7.55 11.55
CA PHE A 321 18.50 8.98 11.29
C PHE A 321 19.28 9.73 12.37
N GLY A 322 19.51 9.15 13.56
CA GLY A 322 20.23 9.81 14.65
C GLY A 322 19.57 11.15 15.03
N SER A 323 20.36 12.22 15.10
CA SER A 323 19.87 13.58 15.39
C SER A 323 19.00 14.20 14.27
N ASP A 324 19.07 13.69 13.05
CA ASP A 324 18.21 14.18 11.97
C ASP A 324 16.75 13.77 12.17
N ALA A 325 16.51 12.70 12.97
CA ALA A 325 15.15 12.27 13.32
C ALA A 325 14.31 13.36 14.02
N ASP A 326 14.96 14.32 14.71
CA ASP A 326 14.27 15.44 15.38
C ASP A 326 13.69 16.48 14.40
N LYS A 327 14.11 16.43 13.14
CA LYS A 327 13.67 17.33 12.07
C LYS A 327 12.68 16.67 11.11
N LEU A 328 12.57 15.33 11.19
CA LEU A 328 11.68 14.56 10.34
C LEU A 328 10.22 14.74 10.74
N MET A 329 9.38 14.91 9.75
CA MET A 329 7.95 14.72 9.89
C MET A 329 7.63 13.26 9.57
N VAL A 330 6.86 12.61 10.44
CA VAL A 330 6.44 11.22 10.29
C VAL A 330 4.94 11.16 10.42
N SER A 331 4.23 10.47 9.54
CA SER A 331 2.80 10.24 9.74
C SER A 331 2.37 8.86 9.28
N SER A 332 1.26 8.37 9.82
CA SER A 332 0.62 7.16 9.33
C SER A 332 -0.77 7.45 8.81
N THR A 333 -0.96 7.28 7.53
CA THR A 333 -2.26 7.43 6.86
C THR A 333 -3.21 6.25 7.10
N LYS A 334 -2.74 5.18 7.78
CA LYS A 334 -3.59 4.09 8.27
C LYS A 334 -4.63 4.54 9.30
N ALA A 335 -4.42 5.69 9.95
CA ALA A 335 -5.47 6.33 10.74
C ALA A 335 -6.71 6.67 9.93
N MET A 336 -6.57 6.91 8.61
CA MET A 336 -7.67 7.23 7.69
C MET A 336 -8.21 6.01 6.95
N THR A 337 -7.32 5.17 6.41
CA THR A 337 -7.69 4.05 5.52
C THR A 337 -7.89 2.72 6.24
N GLY A 338 -7.47 2.60 7.51
CA GLY A 338 -7.16 1.31 8.07
C GLY A 338 -5.90 0.70 7.43
N HIS A 339 -5.54 -0.48 7.85
CA HIS A 339 -4.40 -1.23 7.31
C HIS A 339 -4.85 -2.10 6.13
N MET A 340 -4.53 -1.68 4.92
CA MET A 340 -4.92 -2.36 3.68
C MET A 340 -3.97 -3.52 3.32
N LEU A 341 -3.24 -4.08 4.29
CA LEU A 341 -2.34 -5.23 4.16
C LEU A 341 -1.41 -5.11 2.94
N GLY A 342 -1.51 -6.04 1.97
CA GLY A 342 -0.68 -6.05 0.77
C GLY A 342 -0.87 -4.85 -0.15
N ALA A 343 -1.98 -4.12 -0.06
CA ALA A 343 -2.22 -2.89 -0.81
C ALA A 343 -1.66 -1.62 -0.12
N ALA A 344 -1.36 -1.69 1.17
CA ALA A 344 -1.04 -0.52 1.99
C ALA A 344 0.11 0.32 1.40
N GLY A 345 1.24 -0.31 1.08
CA GLY A 345 2.41 0.41 0.57
C GLY A 345 2.20 1.11 -0.76
N ALA A 346 1.31 0.60 -1.63
CA ALA A 346 0.97 1.26 -2.88
C ALA A 346 0.17 2.55 -2.65
N VAL A 347 -0.86 2.48 -1.81
CA VAL A 347 -1.68 3.65 -1.47
C VAL A 347 -0.87 4.68 -0.70
N GLU A 348 -0.03 4.26 0.25
CA GLU A 348 0.88 5.13 0.99
C GLU A 348 1.94 5.76 0.10
N GLY A 349 2.48 5.01 -0.86
CA GLY A 349 3.36 5.54 -1.91
C GLY A 349 2.68 6.62 -2.75
N ILE A 350 1.45 6.39 -3.20
CA ILE A 350 0.63 7.38 -3.92
C ILE A 350 0.43 8.65 -3.10
N ILE A 351 0.01 8.51 -1.83
CA ILE A 351 -0.20 9.64 -0.93
C ILE A 351 1.12 10.42 -0.73
N THR A 352 2.25 9.72 -0.57
CA THR A 352 3.58 10.32 -0.43
C THR A 352 3.98 11.12 -1.67
N VAL A 353 3.74 10.57 -2.85
CA VAL A 353 4.02 11.21 -4.15
C VAL A 353 3.16 12.46 -4.35
N LEU A 354 1.88 12.41 -4.00
CA LEU A 354 0.99 13.57 -4.06
C LEU A 354 1.40 14.65 -3.06
N GLY A 355 1.86 14.25 -1.87
CA GLY A 355 2.42 15.15 -0.86
C GLY A 355 3.66 15.89 -1.36
N LEU A 356 4.60 15.18 -1.99
CA LEU A 356 5.78 15.77 -2.64
C LEU A 356 5.39 16.78 -3.73
N LYS A 357 4.41 16.41 -4.56
CA LYS A 357 3.98 17.25 -5.68
C LYS A 357 3.31 18.55 -5.22
N GLU A 358 2.43 18.47 -4.21
CA GLU A 358 1.65 19.62 -3.74
C GLU A 358 2.28 20.36 -2.56
N GLY A 359 3.37 19.84 -1.97
CA GLY A 359 3.98 20.45 -0.78
C GLY A 359 3.07 20.33 0.45
N PHE A 360 2.54 19.13 0.69
CA PHE A 360 1.65 18.87 1.82
C PHE A 360 2.02 17.57 2.53
N VAL A 361 2.18 17.63 3.84
CA VAL A 361 2.44 16.46 4.70
C VAL A 361 1.12 16.00 5.32
N PRO A 362 0.70 14.75 5.03
CA PRO A 362 -0.54 14.19 5.58
C PRO A 362 -0.49 14.04 7.12
N PRO A 363 -1.63 14.19 7.81
CA PRO A 363 -1.68 14.02 9.25
C PRO A 363 -1.79 12.55 9.67
N THR A 364 -1.36 12.27 10.91
CA THR A 364 -1.84 11.14 11.70
C THR A 364 -3.08 11.59 12.47
N ILE A 365 -4.27 11.26 11.97
CA ILE A 365 -5.54 11.70 12.59
C ILE A 365 -5.86 10.87 13.86
N ASN A 366 -6.81 11.37 14.66
CA ASN A 366 -7.34 10.70 15.86
C ASN A 366 -6.34 10.56 17.02
N TYR A 367 -5.20 11.23 16.96
CA TYR A 367 -4.19 11.23 18.02
C TYR A 367 -4.64 12.09 19.20
N ARG A 368 -4.56 11.55 20.43
CA ARG A 368 -4.97 12.24 21.66
C ARG A 368 -3.94 12.12 22.77
N GLU A 369 -3.39 10.94 23.01
CA GLU A 369 -2.55 10.65 24.15
C GLU A 369 -1.10 10.39 23.73
N LYS A 370 -0.19 11.21 24.26
CA LYS A 370 1.25 11.08 23.99
C LYS A 370 1.82 9.78 24.57
N ASP A 371 2.56 9.06 23.74
CA ASP A 371 3.39 7.93 24.16
C ASP A 371 4.86 8.36 24.16
N GLU A 372 5.52 8.27 25.31
CA GLU A 372 6.94 8.61 25.45
C GLU A 372 7.87 7.67 24.67
N GLU A 373 7.39 6.49 24.29
CA GLU A 373 8.12 5.54 23.45
C GLU A 373 7.95 5.81 21.94
N CYS A 374 7.07 6.78 21.58
CA CYS A 374 6.80 7.21 20.20
C CYS A 374 7.01 8.73 20.10
N ASP A 375 8.25 9.18 20.30
CA ASP A 375 8.66 10.57 20.54
C ASP A 375 8.97 11.38 19.27
N LEU A 376 8.60 10.89 18.08
CA LEU A 376 8.79 11.58 16.81
C LEU A 376 7.73 12.67 16.58
N ASP A 377 8.00 13.58 15.64
CA ASP A 377 6.98 14.50 15.12
C ASP A 377 6.02 13.76 14.18
N ILE A 378 4.94 13.23 14.74
CA ILE A 378 3.98 12.37 14.01
C ILE A 378 2.93 13.14 13.21
N VAL A 379 3.06 14.44 13.05
CA VAL A 379 2.09 15.32 12.38
C VAL A 379 0.66 15.07 12.90
N PRO A 380 0.38 15.34 14.19
CA PRO A 380 -0.87 14.92 14.81
C PRO A 380 -2.06 15.74 14.30
N ASN A 381 -3.13 15.05 13.91
CA ASN A 381 -4.46 15.50 13.56
C ASN A 381 -4.60 16.45 12.37
N GLU A 382 -3.69 17.37 12.16
CA GLU A 382 -3.74 18.35 11.07
C GLU A 382 -2.53 18.23 10.15
N GLY A 383 -2.75 18.14 8.84
CA GLY A 383 -1.70 18.14 7.85
C GLY A 383 -0.98 19.50 7.76
N ARG A 384 0.23 19.50 7.22
CA ARG A 384 1.07 20.69 7.14
C ARG A 384 1.45 21.03 5.71
N ASN A 385 1.26 22.30 5.32
CA ASN A 385 1.85 22.82 4.09
C ASN A 385 3.35 22.98 4.30
N LYS A 386 4.13 22.20 3.58
CA LYS A 386 5.60 22.18 3.64
C LYS A 386 6.17 21.75 2.30
N ASP A 387 7.06 22.53 1.73
CA ASP A 387 7.81 22.08 0.57
C ASP A 387 8.76 20.96 0.98
N ILE A 388 8.36 19.73 0.65
CA ILE A 388 9.14 18.51 0.88
C ILE A 388 9.81 18.11 -0.41
N LYS A 389 11.09 17.73 -0.35
CA LYS A 389 11.89 17.37 -1.53
C LYS A 389 12.18 15.88 -1.59
N VAL A 390 12.37 15.25 -0.45
CA VAL A 390 12.63 13.82 -0.32
C VAL A 390 11.68 13.23 0.73
N ALA A 391 10.99 12.18 0.35
CA ALA A 391 10.10 11.46 1.25
C ALA A 391 10.27 9.94 1.11
N LEU A 392 10.08 9.22 2.20
CA LEU A 392 10.11 7.77 2.25
C LEU A 392 8.72 7.22 2.50
N SER A 393 8.42 6.05 1.91
CA SER A 393 7.30 5.20 2.32
C SER A 393 7.86 3.88 2.84
N ASN A 394 7.49 3.53 4.08
CA ASN A 394 8.03 2.39 4.80
C ASN A 394 6.96 1.36 5.12
N SER A 395 7.27 0.09 4.96
CA SER A 395 6.39 -1.02 5.31
C SER A 395 7.13 -2.11 6.07
N LEU A 396 6.47 -2.60 7.12
CA LEU A 396 6.93 -3.73 7.93
C LEU A 396 5.88 -4.85 7.83
N GLY A 397 6.29 -6.06 7.44
CA GLY A 397 5.37 -7.17 7.16
C GLY A 397 5.62 -8.37 8.08
N PHE A 398 4.57 -9.14 8.34
CA PHE A 398 4.70 -10.46 8.95
C PHE A 398 5.70 -11.31 8.17
N GLY A 399 6.45 -12.16 8.88
CA GLY A 399 7.63 -12.84 8.33
C GLY A 399 8.92 -12.02 8.49
N GLY A 400 8.83 -10.80 9.07
CA GLY A 400 9.96 -9.90 9.28
C GLY A 400 10.35 -9.11 8.01
N HIS A 401 9.47 -9.01 7.04
CA HIS A 401 9.73 -8.26 5.80
C HIS A 401 9.73 -6.76 6.05
N ASN A 402 10.82 -6.09 5.74
CA ASN A 402 10.95 -4.63 5.78
C ASN A 402 11.22 -4.12 4.36
N ALA A 403 10.51 -3.07 3.95
CA ALA A 403 10.68 -2.44 2.65
C ALA A 403 10.50 -0.93 2.75
N THR A 404 11.41 -0.18 2.13
CA THR A 404 11.40 1.28 2.08
C THR A 404 11.66 1.77 0.66
N VAL A 405 10.79 2.62 0.12
CA VAL A 405 10.99 3.30 -1.17
C VAL A 405 11.26 4.78 -0.91
N VAL A 406 12.23 5.34 -1.63
CA VAL A 406 12.61 6.76 -1.58
C VAL A 406 12.06 7.48 -2.80
N PHE A 407 11.23 8.47 -2.55
CA PHE A 407 10.67 9.36 -3.56
C PHE A 407 11.32 10.74 -3.48
N LYS A 408 11.55 11.34 -4.62
CA LYS A 408 12.10 12.69 -4.73
C LYS A 408 11.20 13.55 -5.59
N LYS A 409 11.02 14.81 -5.18
CA LYS A 409 10.31 15.81 -5.98
C LYS A 409 10.98 15.94 -7.34
N TYR A 410 10.20 15.81 -8.42
CA TYR A 410 10.71 16.04 -9.76
C TYR A 410 10.86 17.54 -9.99
N GLU A 411 12.03 17.96 -10.42
CA GLU A 411 12.32 19.33 -10.85
C GLU A 411 12.70 19.27 -12.34
N GLU A 412 12.02 20.07 -13.15
CA GLU A 412 12.41 20.24 -14.56
C GLU A 412 13.79 20.88 -14.61
N ALA A 413 14.69 20.30 -15.42
CA ALA A 413 16.06 20.75 -15.56
C ALA A 413 16.16 21.99 -16.46
#